data_8223f2a65626d96365edec0f6e20f32f
#
_entry.id   8223f2a65626d96365edec0f6e20f32f
#
_cell.length_a   1.000
_cell.length_b   1.000
_cell.length_c   1.000
_cell.angle_alpha   90.00
_cell.angle_beta   90.00
_cell.angle_gamma   90.00
#
_symmetry.space_group_name_H-M   'P 1'
#
loop_
_entity.id
_entity.type
_entity.pdbx_description
1 polymer ?
#
loop_
_entity_poly.entity_id
_entity_poly.type
_entity_poly.pdbx_seq_one_letter_code
_entity_poly.pdbx_strand_id
1 'polypeptide(L)'
;MDLKEIDKRYSSLAESSCCLSCGGAINYSEPSEGEVCVDLGSGRGTDALRLAENVGEDGFVYGVDISEGMLLKARSTAERLGVKNVKFIHSPLEKIILEDSCADLVISNCTINHSSDKLAVWKEIFRILKKGGRFVVSDIYSVSPVPDKYRNDPVAVAECWAGAVTRDEYI
;
A
#
# COMPACT_ATOMS: atom_id res chain seq x y z
N MET A 1 -16.23 5.36 4.07
CA MET A 1 -15.70 4.10 4.65
C MET A 1 -15.16 4.38 6.05
N ASP A 2 -15.33 3.47 6.98
CA ASP A 2 -14.78 3.68 8.33
C ASP A 2 -13.33 3.16 8.38
N LEU A 3 -12.36 4.05 8.12
CA LEU A 3 -10.92 3.74 8.19
C LEU A 3 -10.51 3.22 9.58
N LYS A 4 -11.35 3.44 10.61
CA LYS A 4 -11.08 2.97 11.98
C LYS A 4 -11.10 1.45 12.09
N GLU A 5 -12.00 0.76 11.38
CA GLU A 5 -12.04 -0.71 11.42
C GLU A 5 -10.81 -1.31 10.70
N ILE A 6 -10.33 -0.67 9.64
CA ILE A 6 -9.09 -1.07 8.96
C ILE A 6 -7.89 -0.88 9.91
N ASP A 7 -7.72 0.32 10.48
CA ASP A 7 -6.63 0.58 11.43
C ASP A 7 -6.69 -0.38 12.62
N LYS A 8 -7.85 -0.55 13.26
CA LYS A 8 -8.04 -1.45 14.39
C LYS A 8 -7.64 -2.89 14.06
N ARG A 9 -8.10 -3.42 12.92
CA ARG A 9 -7.77 -4.78 12.47
C ARG A 9 -6.26 -4.92 12.27
N TYR A 10 -5.66 -4.08 11.43
CA TYR A 10 -4.25 -4.22 11.08
C TYR A 10 -3.32 -3.86 12.24
N SER A 11 -3.65 -2.87 13.08
CA SER A 11 -2.88 -2.60 14.30
C SER A 11 -2.87 -3.80 15.25
N SER A 12 -3.98 -4.54 15.38
CA SER A 12 -4.02 -5.77 16.19
C SER A 12 -3.18 -6.92 15.60
N LEU A 13 -2.94 -6.91 14.31
CA LEU A 13 -2.16 -7.91 13.59
C LEU A 13 -0.67 -7.54 13.43
N ALA A 14 -0.25 -6.35 13.87
CA ALA A 14 1.10 -5.85 13.65
C ALA A 14 2.20 -6.78 14.21
N GLU A 15 1.94 -7.45 15.33
CA GLU A 15 2.88 -8.41 15.94
C GLU A 15 2.63 -9.88 15.52
N SER A 16 1.61 -10.15 14.70
CA SER A 16 1.32 -11.51 14.24
C SER A 16 2.41 -12.03 13.30
N SER A 17 2.62 -13.34 13.29
CA SER A 17 3.53 -14.00 12.32
C SER A 17 2.85 -14.29 10.97
N CYS A 18 1.55 -13.99 10.82
CA CYS A 18 0.82 -14.25 9.59
C CYS A 18 1.32 -13.39 8.42
N CYS A 19 1.38 -14.00 7.25
CA CYS A 19 1.49 -13.26 6.00
C CYS A 19 0.15 -12.55 5.75
N LEU A 20 0.15 -11.22 5.70
CA LEU A 20 -1.05 -10.41 5.54
C LEU A 20 -1.29 -9.99 4.09
N SER A 21 -0.30 -10.21 3.21
CA SER A 21 -0.39 -9.89 1.79
C SER A 21 -0.44 -11.16 0.95
N CYS A 22 -1.36 -11.19 -0.01
CA CYS A 22 -1.46 -12.23 -1.04
C CYS A 22 -0.75 -11.83 -2.33
N GLY A 23 -0.20 -10.62 -2.41
CA GLY A 23 0.36 -10.03 -3.61
C GLY A 23 1.88 -10.20 -3.73
N GLY A 24 2.37 -9.93 -4.92
CA GLY A 24 3.79 -9.99 -5.25
C GLY A 24 4.25 -8.82 -6.12
N ALA A 25 3.68 -7.62 -5.96
CA ALA A 25 3.97 -6.45 -6.77
C ALA A 25 5.48 -6.15 -6.86
N ILE A 26 6.18 -6.29 -5.74
CA ILE A 26 7.63 -6.06 -5.70
C ILE A 26 8.42 -6.97 -6.66
N ASN A 27 7.95 -8.18 -6.92
CA ASN A 27 8.65 -9.12 -7.82
C ASN A 27 8.55 -8.73 -9.30
N TYR A 28 7.64 -7.82 -9.64
CA TYR A 28 7.39 -7.31 -10.99
C TYR A 28 7.72 -5.83 -11.14
N SER A 29 8.18 -5.19 -10.06
CA SER A 29 8.36 -3.74 -10.01
C SER A 29 9.68 -3.27 -10.62
N GLU A 30 10.69 -4.14 -10.67
CA GLU A 30 12.02 -3.88 -11.23
C GLU A 30 12.59 -2.51 -10.81
N PRO A 31 12.72 -2.25 -9.47
CA PRO A 31 13.25 -0.98 -9.00
C PRO A 31 14.69 -0.80 -9.42
N SER A 32 15.03 0.44 -9.81
CA SER A 32 16.39 0.81 -10.24
C SER A 32 17.10 1.63 -9.15
N GLU A 33 18.41 1.56 -9.12
CA GLU A 33 19.25 2.33 -8.22
C GLU A 33 18.98 3.85 -8.37
N GLY A 34 18.86 4.57 -7.27
CA GLY A 34 18.57 6.00 -7.23
C GLY A 34 17.09 6.38 -7.39
N GLU A 35 16.19 5.44 -7.64
CA GLU A 35 14.76 5.75 -7.77
C GLU A 35 14.11 6.15 -6.45
N VAL A 36 13.08 6.98 -6.53
CA VAL A 36 12.13 7.25 -5.45
C VAL A 36 10.92 6.34 -5.63
N CYS A 37 10.70 5.45 -4.66
CA CYS A 37 9.61 4.48 -4.68
C CYS A 37 8.56 4.77 -3.61
N VAL A 38 7.31 4.39 -3.87
CA VAL A 38 6.20 4.48 -2.91
C VAL A 38 5.55 3.10 -2.79
N ASP A 39 5.42 2.60 -1.56
CA ASP A 39 4.69 1.37 -1.22
C ASP A 39 3.36 1.75 -0.55
N LEU A 40 2.25 1.55 -1.26
CA LEU A 40 0.89 1.86 -0.81
C LEU A 40 0.29 0.67 -0.04
N GLY A 41 -0.09 0.92 1.21
CA GLY A 41 -0.48 -0.12 2.16
C GLY A 41 0.74 -0.91 2.63
N SER A 42 1.80 -0.19 3.00
CA SER A 42 3.10 -0.77 3.32
C SER A 42 3.10 -1.72 4.53
N GLY A 43 2.05 -1.70 5.34
CA GLY A 43 1.91 -2.55 6.51
C GLY A 43 3.15 -2.47 7.41
N ARG A 44 3.73 -3.61 7.73
CA ARG A 44 4.96 -3.73 8.54
C ARG A 44 6.25 -3.34 7.81
N GLY A 45 6.12 -2.81 6.59
CA GLY A 45 7.24 -2.29 5.81
C GLY A 45 8.06 -3.35 5.06
N THR A 46 7.57 -4.57 4.91
CA THR A 46 8.35 -5.66 4.30
C THR A 46 8.80 -5.32 2.89
N ASP A 47 7.87 -4.89 2.02
CA ASP A 47 8.20 -4.55 0.63
C ASP A 47 8.91 -3.20 0.54
N ALA A 48 8.53 -2.21 1.37
CA ALA A 48 9.21 -0.92 1.45
C ALA A 48 10.70 -1.07 1.82
N LEU A 49 11.04 -1.96 2.76
CA LEU A 49 12.44 -2.22 3.14
C LEU A 49 13.23 -2.94 2.05
N ARG A 50 12.59 -3.88 1.33
CA ARG A 50 13.21 -4.52 0.14
C ARG A 50 13.44 -3.53 -0.99
N LEU A 51 12.48 -2.61 -1.21
CA LEU A 51 12.67 -1.52 -2.17
C LEU A 51 13.86 -0.63 -1.77
N ALA A 52 13.96 -0.27 -0.48
CA ALA A 52 15.05 0.57 0.04
C ALA A 52 16.44 -0.06 -0.18
N GLU A 53 16.53 -1.38 -0.06
CA GLU A 53 17.75 -2.13 -0.40
C GLU A 53 18.04 -2.06 -1.91
N ASN A 54 17.02 -2.25 -2.76
CA ASN A 54 17.19 -2.30 -4.21
C ASN A 54 17.53 -0.93 -4.83
N VAL A 55 16.95 0.16 -4.31
CA VAL A 55 17.23 1.52 -4.83
C VAL A 55 18.55 2.11 -4.33
N GLY A 56 19.20 1.48 -3.34
CA GLY A 56 20.48 1.90 -2.82
C GLY A 56 20.45 3.22 -2.04
N GLU A 57 21.65 3.72 -1.69
CA GLU A 57 21.80 4.91 -0.84
C GLU A 57 21.34 6.22 -1.53
N ASP A 58 21.40 6.28 -2.86
CA ASP A 58 20.96 7.43 -3.66
C ASP A 58 19.45 7.42 -3.93
N GLY A 59 18.75 6.32 -3.68
CA GLY A 59 17.32 6.18 -3.79
C GLY A 59 16.58 6.40 -2.47
N PHE A 60 15.25 6.51 -2.55
CA PHE A 60 14.43 6.72 -1.35
C PHE A 60 13.07 6.01 -1.44
N VAL A 61 12.55 5.55 -0.30
CA VAL A 61 11.25 4.85 -0.26
C VAL A 61 10.29 5.50 0.72
N TYR A 62 9.06 5.71 0.29
CA TYR A 62 7.94 6.06 1.14
C TYR A 62 7.01 4.87 1.33
N GLY A 63 6.83 4.41 2.56
CA GLY A 63 5.79 3.46 2.92
C GLY A 63 4.57 4.20 3.45
N VAL A 64 3.42 4.04 2.81
CA VAL A 64 2.17 4.71 3.18
C VAL A 64 1.19 3.70 3.72
N ASP A 65 0.65 3.95 4.91
CA ASP A 65 -0.39 3.11 5.51
C ASP A 65 -1.33 3.93 6.41
N ILE A 66 -2.53 3.41 6.65
CA ILE A 66 -3.50 4.01 7.58
C ILE A 66 -3.39 3.41 8.99
N SER A 67 -2.74 2.27 9.15
CA SER A 67 -2.58 1.59 10.43
C SER A 67 -1.35 2.07 11.18
N GLU A 68 -1.55 2.83 12.26
CA GLU A 68 -0.44 3.31 13.08
C GLU A 68 0.33 2.16 13.73
N GLY A 69 -0.33 1.07 14.14
CA GLY A 69 0.33 -0.11 14.69
C GLY A 69 1.28 -0.76 13.68
N MET A 70 0.87 -0.86 12.41
CA MET A 70 1.73 -1.34 11.33
C MET A 70 2.93 -0.42 11.10
N LEU A 71 2.71 0.88 11.04
CA LEU A 71 3.77 1.86 10.82
C LEU A 71 4.78 1.90 11.97
N LEU A 72 4.34 1.75 13.21
CA LEU A 72 5.24 1.63 14.37
C LEU A 72 6.14 0.41 14.23
N LYS A 73 5.59 -0.73 13.82
CA LYS A 73 6.36 -1.94 13.57
C LYS A 73 7.35 -1.76 12.41
N ALA A 74 6.93 -1.12 11.33
CA ALA A 74 7.77 -0.83 10.17
C ALA A 74 8.96 0.07 10.54
N ARG A 75 8.71 1.17 11.28
CA ARG A 75 9.75 2.10 11.77
C ARG A 75 10.76 1.38 12.68
N SER A 76 10.27 0.60 13.64
CA SER A 76 11.13 -0.19 14.54
C SER A 76 12.00 -1.20 13.78
N THR A 77 11.44 -1.83 12.73
CA THR A 77 12.19 -2.77 11.90
C THR A 77 13.26 -2.05 11.07
N ALA A 78 12.93 -0.90 10.46
CA ALA A 78 13.90 -0.09 9.71
C ALA A 78 15.06 0.36 10.60
N GLU A 79 14.78 0.85 11.82
CA GLU A 79 15.79 1.27 12.78
C GLU A 79 16.70 0.09 13.18
N ARG A 80 16.13 -1.06 13.53
CA ARG A 80 16.89 -2.27 13.90
C ARG A 80 17.79 -2.77 12.78
N LEU A 81 17.36 -2.61 11.51
CA LEU A 81 18.16 -3.01 10.34
C LEU A 81 19.11 -1.90 9.86
N GLY A 82 19.03 -0.70 10.44
CA GLY A 82 19.87 0.43 10.05
C GLY A 82 19.53 1.03 8.69
N VAL A 83 18.31 0.79 8.16
CA VAL A 83 17.84 1.34 6.88
C VAL A 83 17.48 2.81 7.06
N LYS A 84 18.14 3.70 6.31
CA LYS A 84 18.02 5.16 6.46
C LYS A 84 17.26 5.83 5.31
N ASN A 85 17.17 5.17 4.17
CA ASN A 85 16.53 5.68 2.95
C ASN A 85 15.06 5.25 2.84
N VAL A 86 14.36 5.14 3.97
CA VAL A 86 12.93 4.83 4.03
C VAL A 86 12.21 5.74 5.02
N LYS A 87 10.99 6.16 4.69
CA LYS A 87 10.10 6.92 5.58
C LYS A 87 8.69 6.35 5.55
N PHE A 88 8.11 6.12 6.73
CA PHE A 88 6.75 5.62 6.87
C PHE A 88 5.77 6.75 7.24
N ILE A 89 4.70 6.88 6.46
CA ILE A 89 3.73 7.98 6.49
C ILE A 89 2.34 7.44 6.81
N HIS A 90 1.71 8.00 7.84
CA HIS A 90 0.31 7.73 8.15
C HIS A 90 -0.58 8.58 7.25
N SER A 91 -1.25 7.96 6.30
CA SER A 91 -2.10 8.65 5.33
C SER A 91 -3.13 7.70 4.70
N PRO A 92 -4.36 8.16 4.46
CA PRO A 92 -5.30 7.43 3.61
C PRO A 92 -4.83 7.43 2.16
N LEU A 93 -5.18 6.40 1.41
CA LEU A 93 -4.78 6.26 0.00
C LEU A 93 -5.49 7.24 -0.92
N GLU A 94 -6.67 7.70 -0.56
CA GLU A 94 -7.48 8.67 -1.30
C GLU A 94 -6.92 10.11 -1.23
N LYS A 95 -5.95 10.33 -0.33
CA LYS A 95 -5.31 11.64 -0.16
C LYS A 95 -3.91 11.44 0.44
N ILE A 96 -2.97 11.06 -0.39
CA ILE A 96 -1.60 10.75 0.02
C ILE A 96 -0.83 12.02 0.35
N ILE A 97 -0.18 12.06 1.53
CA ILE A 97 0.62 13.22 1.98
C ILE A 97 2.03 13.14 1.36
N LEU A 98 2.08 13.26 0.04
CA LEU A 98 3.29 13.38 -0.77
C LEU A 98 3.10 14.46 -1.83
N GLU A 99 4.21 15.03 -2.30
CA GLU A 99 4.20 16.03 -3.37
C GLU A 99 3.83 15.41 -4.72
N ASP A 100 3.39 16.27 -5.65
CA ASP A 100 3.12 15.87 -7.02
C ASP A 100 4.42 15.45 -7.72
N SER A 101 4.35 14.46 -8.59
CA SER A 101 5.48 14.04 -9.43
C SER A 101 6.76 13.75 -8.65
N CYS A 102 6.64 13.12 -7.48
CA CYS A 102 7.77 12.80 -6.61
C CYS A 102 8.29 11.35 -6.77
N ALA A 103 7.49 10.43 -7.31
CA ALA A 103 7.80 9.00 -7.37
C ALA A 103 8.14 8.51 -8.78
N ASP A 104 9.18 7.69 -8.89
CA ASP A 104 9.52 6.96 -10.11
C ASP A 104 8.74 5.66 -10.22
N LEU A 105 8.47 5.03 -9.07
CA LEU A 105 7.74 3.77 -8.95
C LEU A 105 6.73 3.82 -7.81
N VAL A 106 5.51 3.35 -8.07
CA VAL A 106 4.50 3.09 -7.04
C VAL A 106 4.17 1.61 -7.05
N ILE A 107 4.23 0.94 -5.90
CA ILE A 107 3.72 -0.43 -5.73
C ILE A 107 2.54 -0.46 -4.78
N SER A 108 1.67 -1.46 -4.93
CA SER A 108 0.59 -1.77 -3.98
C SER A 108 0.28 -3.26 -3.98
N ASN A 109 0.13 -3.84 -2.79
CA ASN A 109 -0.27 -5.22 -2.59
C ASN A 109 -1.55 -5.33 -1.77
N CYS A 110 -2.64 -5.84 -2.35
CA CYS A 110 -3.92 -6.14 -1.68
C CYS A 110 -4.50 -4.98 -0.84
N THR A 111 -4.30 -3.73 -1.26
CA THR A 111 -4.64 -2.57 -0.42
C THR A 111 -5.72 -1.69 -1.03
N ILE A 112 -5.76 -1.52 -2.35
CA ILE A 112 -6.70 -0.62 -3.03
C ILE A 112 -8.15 -1.05 -2.78
N ASN A 113 -8.39 -2.33 -2.57
CA ASN A 113 -9.72 -2.85 -2.26
C ASN A 113 -10.28 -2.42 -0.90
N HIS A 114 -9.43 -1.92 0.01
CA HIS A 114 -9.91 -1.30 1.24
C HIS A 114 -10.54 0.09 1.01
N SER A 115 -10.24 0.74 -0.10
CA SER A 115 -10.82 2.03 -0.43
C SER A 115 -12.23 1.90 -0.97
N SER A 116 -13.14 2.78 -0.50
CA SER A 116 -14.48 2.95 -1.07
C SER A 116 -14.48 3.80 -2.34
N ASP A 117 -13.44 4.61 -2.54
CA ASP A 117 -13.25 5.44 -3.74
C ASP A 117 -11.92 5.08 -4.42
N LYS A 118 -11.95 3.98 -5.15
CA LYS A 118 -10.78 3.51 -5.90
C LYS A 118 -10.30 4.52 -6.93
N LEU A 119 -11.24 5.29 -7.52
CA LEU A 119 -10.89 6.32 -8.48
C LEU A 119 -10.07 7.44 -7.84
N ALA A 120 -10.37 7.82 -6.59
CA ALA A 120 -9.54 8.77 -5.85
C ALA A 120 -8.13 8.22 -5.63
N VAL A 121 -8.01 6.93 -5.28
CA VAL A 121 -6.69 6.27 -5.14
C VAL A 121 -5.90 6.30 -6.45
N TRP A 122 -6.55 5.97 -7.58
CA TRP A 122 -5.90 6.02 -8.90
C TRP A 122 -5.45 7.44 -9.28
N LYS A 123 -6.25 8.46 -8.94
CA LYS A 123 -5.88 9.86 -9.13
C LYS A 123 -4.66 10.25 -8.30
N GLU A 124 -4.57 9.78 -7.06
CA GLU A 124 -3.42 10.03 -6.20
C GLU A 124 -2.16 9.31 -6.72
N ILE A 125 -2.27 8.05 -7.14
CA ILE A 125 -1.16 7.34 -7.79
C ILE A 125 -0.65 8.14 -8.99
N PHE A 126 -1.55 8.59 -9.86
CA PHE A 126 -1.19 9.39 -11.03
C PHE A 126 -0.56 10.74 -10.65
N ARG A 127 -1.08 11.41 -9.61
CA ARG A 127 -0.56 12.70 -9.13
C ARG A 127 0.87 12.60 -8.62
N ILE A 128 1.18 11.58 -7.82
CA ILE A 128 2.52 11.42 -7.22
C ILE A 128 3.55 10.85 -8.18
N LEU A 129 3.14 10.18 -9.26
CA LEU A 129 4.07 9.65 -10.27
C LEU A 129 4.69 10.77 -11.10
N LYS A 130 5.99 10.70 -11.30
CA LYS A 130 6.72 11.50 -12.27
C LYS A 130 6.26 11.17 -13.70
N LYS A 131 6.48 12.09 -14.63
CA LYS A 131 6.31 11.80 -16.05
C LYS A 131 7.25 10.66 -16.47
N GLY A 132 6.68 9.56 -16.97
CA GLY A 132 7.43 8.34 -17.31
C GLY A 132 7.62 7.39 -16.14
N GLY A 133 7.15 7.74 -14.93
CA GLY A 133 7.08 6.83 -13.80
C GLY A 133 6.11 5.67 -14.04
N ARG A 134 6.24 4.62 -13.27
CA ARG A 134 5.45 3.39 -13.41
C ARG A 134 4.80 2.96 -12.11
N PHE A 135 3.74 2.17 -12.21
CA PHE A 135 3.14 1.53 -11.05
C PHE A 135 2.98 0.02 -11.26
N VAL A 136 3.02 -0.73 -10.17
CA VAL A 136 2.75 -2.17 -10.14
C VAL A 136 1.78 -2.47 -9.01
N VAL A 137 0.60 -2.96 -9.36
CA VAL A 137 -0.45 -3.30 -8.40
C VAL A 137 -0.74 -4.80 -8.48
N SER A 138 -0.72 -5.47 -7.34
CA SER A 138 -1.15 -6.84 -7.18
C SER A 138 -2.31 -6.87 -6.19
N ASP A 139 -3.53 -7.07 -6.69
CA ASP A 139 -4.74 -7.07 -5.88
C ASP A 139 -5.69 -8.18 -6.35
N ILE A 140 -6.67 -8.49 -5.52
CA ILE A 140 -7.74 -9.43 -5.87
C ILE A 140 -8.88 -8.69 -6.58
N TYR A 141 -9.50 -9.33 -7.52
CA TYR A 141 -10.80 -8.91 -8.07
C TYR A 141 -11.81 -10.06 -8.00
N SER A 142 -13.06 -9.72 -7.94
CA SER A 142 -14.15 -10.69 -7.87
C SER A 142 -14.55 -11.17 -9.27
N VAL A 143 -14.96 -12.43 -9.38
CA VAL A 143 -15.52 -12.99 -10.62
C VAL A 143 -16.91 -12.41 -10.93
N SER A 144 -17.64 -12.05 -9.86
CA SER A 144 -18.97 -11.44 -9.92
C SER A 144 -19.07 -10.36 -8.84
N PRO A 145 -20.01 -9.38 -8.96
CA PRO A 145 -20.16 -8.34 -7.95
C PRO A 145 -20.33 -8.90 -6.54
N VAL A 146 -19.58 -8.36 -5.59
CA VAL A 146 -19.71 -8.71 -4.17
C VAL A 146 -21.09 -8.23 -3.68
N PRO A 147 -21.89 -9.08 -3.02
CA PRO A 147 -23.20 -8.69 -2.52
C PRO A 147 -23.14 -7.51 -1.53
N ASP A 148 -24.10 -6.59 -1.63
CA ASP A 148 -24.13 -5.34 -0.86
C ASP A 148 -24.05 -5.55 0.65
N LYS A 149 -24.60 -6.65 1.17
CA LYS A 149 -24.52 -6.99 2.60
C LYS A 149 -23.08 -7.13 3.11
N TYR A 150 -22.14 -7.52 2.25
CA TYR A 150 -20.71 -7.62 2.59
C TYR A 150 -19.95 -6.36 2.21
N ARG A 151 -20.29 -5.77 1.07
CA ARG A 151 -19.68 -4.53 0.60
C ARG A 151 -19.91 -3.35 1.56
N ASN A 152 -21.07 -3.36 2.27
CA ASN A 152 -21.43 -2.35 3.25
C ASN A 152 -21.07 -2.74 4.70
N ASP A 153 -20.43 -3.88 4.91
CA ASP A 153 -19.94 -4.30 6.23
C ASP A 153 -18.49 -3.87 6.41
N PRO A 154 -18.19 -2.90 7.30
CA PRO A 154 -16.83 -2.39 7.50
C PRO A 154 -15.84 -3.48 7.93
N VAL A 155 -16.28 -4.49 8.67
CA VAL A 155 -15.43 -5.60 9.12
C VAL A 155 -15.06 -6.49 7.94
N ALA A 156 -16.02 -6.85 7.09
CA ALA A 156 -15.76 -7.63 5.88
C ALA A 156 -14.86 -6.87 4.88
N VAL A 157 -15.05 -5.56 4.73
CA VAL A 157 -14.19 -4.70 3.90
C VAL A 157 -12.76 -4.64 4.46
N ALA A 158 -12.60 -4.58 5.78
CA ALA A 158 -11.28 -4.64 6.41
C ALA A 158 -10.56 -5.99 6.20
N GLU A 159 -11.26 -7.04 5.75
CA GLU A 159 -10.67 -8.30 5.30
C GLU A 159 -10.24 -8.30 3.83
N CYS A 160 -10.32 -7.16 3.15
CA CYS A 160 -9.94 -6.92 1.76
C CYS A 160 -10.94 -7.49 0.72
N TRP A 161 -11.39 -8.74 0.84
CA TRP A 161 -12.20 -9.43 -0.16
C TRP A 161 -13.57 -8.76 -0.42
N ALA A 162 -14.20 -8.20 0.61
CA ALA A 162 -15.51 -7.58 0.46
C ALA A 162 -15.46 -6.20 -0.25
N GLY A 163 -14.31 -5.58 -0.28
CA GLY A 163 -14.05 -4.39 -1.10
C GLY A 163 -13.64 -4.69 -2.54
N ALA A 164 -13.45 -5.98 -2.90
CA ALA A 164 -13.09 -6.36 -4.24
C ALA A 164 -14.21 -6.00 -5.24
N VAL A 165 -13.81 -5.57 -6.41
CA VAL A 165 -14.70 -5.29 -7.55
C VAL A 165 -14.38 -6.24 -8.71
N THR A 166 -15.21 -6.26 -9.72
CA THR A 166 -14.91 -7.03 -10.93
C THR A 166 -13.71 -6.42 -11.66
N ARG A 167 -13.08 -7.21 -12.53
CA ARG A 167 -11.94 -6.73 -13.33
C ARG A 167 -12.29 -5.47 -14.11
N ASP A 168 -13.46 -5.44 -14.75
CA ASP A 168 -13.89 -4.33 -15.59
C ASP A 168 -14.21 -3.05 -14.79
N GLU A 169 -14.53 -3.21 -13.49
CA GLU A 169 -14.71 -2.08 -12.57
C GLU A 169 -13.38 -1.63 -11.93
N TYR A 170 -12.37 -2.48 -11.92
CA TYR A 170 -11.09 -2.18 -11.29
C TYR A 170 -10.17 -1.37 -12.22
N ILE A 171 -10.27 -1.60 -13.53
CA ILE A 171 -9.48 -0.99 -14.61
C ILE A 171 -10.35 0.05 -15.35
#